data_5be50666484b34db299ea2f0cae5feb9
#
_entry.id   5be50666484b34db299ea2f0cae5feb9
#
_cell.length_a   1.000
_cell.length_b   1.000
_cell.length_c   1.000
_cell.angle_alpha   90.00
_cell.angle_beta   90.00
_cell.angle_gamma   90.00
#
_symmetry.space_group_name_H-M   'P 1'
#
loop_
_entity.id
_entity.type
_entity.pdbx_description
1 polymer ?
#
loop_
_entity_poly.entity_id
_entity_poly.type
_entity_poly.pdbx_seq_one_letter_code
_entity_poly.pdbx_strand_id
1 'polypeptide(L)'
;LMRSSAASDVYKRQGIQACRSLKEEGIEVCLVNSNPATIMTDKDIADEVYIEPLTVEALKQIILKEKPDSILPTLGGQAGLNLAMEIAETGFLEENNVQLIGTTALTIKKAEDRLMFKETMEKIGEPCAPSLVVNDVPSGEAFAAKIGYPVVLRPAYTLGGSGGGIAHNVEELREILENGLRLSRVGEVLVERCISGWKEIEYEVMRDSNGTCITICNMENIDPVGVHTGDSIVDAPSQTLSDKEYQMLRTSALNIIDELGITGGCNVQYALHPDSFEYCVIEVNPRVSRSSALASKATGYPIAKVAAKIALGYTLDEIKNAVTGKTYASFEPALDYCVVKIPRLPFDKFISAKRTLTTQMKATGEVMSISDNFEGGLMKAIRSLEQHV
;
A
#
# COMPACT_ATOMS: atom_id res chain seq x y z
N LEU A 1 -17.11 -26.73 -8.30
CA LEU A 1 -16.93 -25.30 -8.53
C LEU A 1 -16.09 -24.74 -7.39
N MET A 2 -14.79 -24.57 -7.61
CA MET A 2 -14.01 -23.76 -6.69
C MET A 2 -14.39 -22.30 -6.93
N ARG A 3 -15.20 -21.73 -6.06
CA ARG A 3 -15.42 -20.30 -6.00
C ARG A 3 -14.24 -19.69 -5.23
N SER A 4 -13.18 -19.34 -5.95
CA SER A 4 -12.17 -18.44 -5.37
C SER A 4 -12.83 -17.09 -5.14
N SER A 5 -12.58 -16.44 -3.99
CA SER A 5 -13.11 -15.10 -3.73
C SER A 5 -12.63 -14.17 -4.85
N ALA A 6 -13.55 -13.45 -5.48
CA ALA A 6 -13.27 -12.64 -6.67
C ALA A 6 -12.14 -11.61 -6.44
N ALA A 7 -11.94 -11.14 -5.22
CA ALA A 7 -10.92 -10.15 -4.89
C ALA A 7 -9.51 -10.74 -4.76
N SER A 8 -9.36 -11.95 -4.20
CA SER A 8 -8.07 -12.66 -4.17
C SER A 8 -7.55 -12.93 -5.58
N ASP A 9 -8.45 -13.25 -6.52
CA ASP A 9 -8.10 -13.46 -7.93
C ASP A 9 -7.65 -12.15 -8.60
N VAL A 10 -8.26 -11.02 -8.28
CA VAL A 10 -7.89 -9.72 -8.87
C VAL A 10 -6.48 -9.33 -8.48
N TYR A 11 -6.10 -9.46 -7.21
CA TYR A 11 -4.75 -9.16 -6.75
C TYR A 11 -3.69 -10.06 -7.43
N LYS A 12 -3.93 -11.36 -7.49
CA LYS A 12 -3.05 -12.32 -8.18
C LYS A 12 -2.93 -12.05 -9.68
N ARG A 13 -3.99 -11.53 -10.30
CA ARG A 13 -4.00 -11.17 -11.72
C ARG A 13 -3.18 -9.94 -12.08
N GLN A 14 -2.83 -9.08 -11.13
CA GLN A 14 -2.02 -7.89 -11.41
C GLN A 14 -0.66 -8.27 -12.01
N GLY A 15 0.05 -9.23 -11.45
CA GLY A 15 1.29 -9.74 -12.01
C GLY A 15 1.11 -10.35 -13.40
N ILE A 16 0.02 -11.12 -13.62
CA ILE A 16 -0.31 -11.67 -14.94
C ILE A 16 -0.58 -10.56 -15.95
N GLN A 17 -1.34 -9.53 -15.57
CA GLN A 17 -1.63 -8.40 -16.44
C GLN A 17 -0.36 -7.63 -16.80
N ALA A 18 0.58 -7.48 -15.86
CA ALA A 18 1.87 -6.89 -16.13
C ALA A 18 2.69 -7.72 -17.13
N CYS A 19 2.85 -9.03 -16.89
CA CYS A 19 3.56 -9.91 -17.82
C CYS A 19 2.97 -9.85 -19.22
N ARG A 20 1.63 -9.94 -19.34
CA ARG A 20 0.96 -9.84 -20.64
C ARG A 20 1.18 -8.49 -21.32
N SER A 21 1.12 -7.40 -20.56
CA SER A 21 1.36 -6.06 -21.09
C SER A 21 2.79 -5.88 -21.61
N LEU A 22 3.78 -6.44 -20.92
CA LEU A 22 5.17 -6.45 -21.35
C LEU A 22 5.36 -7.30 -22.62
N LYS A 23 4.75 -8.49 -22.67
CA LYS A 23 4.80 -9.36 -23.86
C LYS A 23 4.08 -8.75 -25.06
N GLU A 24 2.99 -8.01 -24.88
CA GLU A 24 2.32 -7.22 -25.93
C GLU A 24 3.25 -6.19 -26.58
N GLU A 25 4.23 -5.68 -25.81
CA GLU A 25 5.28 -4.75 -26.29
C GLU A 25 6.54 -5.48 -26.82
N GLY A 26 6.51 -6.81 -26.92
CA GLY A 26 7.63 -7.60 -27.45
C GLY A 26 8.77 -7.83 -26.44
N ILE A 27 8.52 -7.62 -25.16
CA ILE A 27 9.48 -7.85 -24.07
C ILE A 27 9.43 -9.32 -23.64
N GLU A 28 10.58 -9.95 -23.57
CA GLU A 28 10.73 -11.28 -22.96
C GLU A 28 10.67 -11.17 -21.45
N VAL A 29 9.82 -11.98 -20.82
CA VAL A 29 9.50 -11.87 -19.39
C VAL A 29 9.96 -13.11 -18.64
N CYS A 30 10.83 -12.92 -17.66
CA CYS A 30 11.21 -13.91 -16.67
C CYS A 30 10.51 -13.62 -15.32
N LEU A 31 9.70 -14.54 -14.83
CA LEU A 31 8.95 -14.41 -13.58
C LEU A 31 9.57 -15.24 -12.47
N VAL A 32 9.78 -14.62 -11.30
CA VAL A 32 10.24 -15.31 -10.09
C VAL A 32 9.17 -15.25 -9.01
N ASN A 33 8.80 -16.39 -8.46
CA ASN A 33 7.80 -16.48 -7.39
C ASN A 33 8.07 -17.70 -6.50
N SER A 34 7.90 -17.56 -5.20
CA SER A 34 8.10 -18.67 -4.24
C SER A 34 6.89 -19.57 -4.06
N ASN A 35 5.73 -19.20 -4.59
CA ASN A 35 4.49 -19.94 -4.41
C ASN A 35 4.15 -20.77 -5.69
N PRO A 36 4.27 -22.11 -5.64
CA PRO A 36 3.93 -22.95 -6.80
C PRO A 36 2.43 -23.06 -7.04
N ALA A 37 1.59 -22.67 -6.09
CA ALA A 37 0.13 -22.81 -6.16
C ALA A 37 -0.59 -21.55 -6.65
N THR A 38 0.13 -20.59 -7.22
CA THR A 38 -0.47 -19.37 -7.77
C THR A 38 -0.62 -19.49 -9.29
N ILE A 39 -1.70 -18.91 -9.84
CA ILE A 39 -1.86 -18.79 -11.30
C ILE A 39 -0.76 -17.96 -11.98
N MET A 40 0.00 -17.16 -11.21
CA MET A 40 1.14 -16.39 -11.73
C MET A 40 2.31 -17.28 -12.16
N THR A 41 2.42 -18.51 -11.64
CA THR A 41 3.46 -19.46 -12.00
C THR A 41 3.03 -20.44 -13.10
N ASP A 42 1.92 -20.16 -13.77
CA ASP A 42 1.51 -20.88 -14.97
C ASP A 42 2.52 -20.60 -16.10
N LYS A 43 2.93 -21.64 -16.80
CA LYS A 43 3.96 -21.61 -17.84
C LYS A 43 3.63 -20.72 -19.04
N ASP A 44 2.32 -20.43 -19.23
CA ASP A 44 1.86 -19.58 -20.33
C ASP A 44 1.88 -18.07 -20.00
N ILE A 45 2.23 -17.70 -18.76
CA ILE A 45 2.19 -16.31 -18.30
C ILE A 45 3.46 -15.54 -18.69
N ALA A 46 4.62 -16.14 -18.47
CA ALA A 46 5.92 -15.57 -18.78
C ALA A 46 6.70 -16.50 -19.71
N ASP A 47 7.78 -16.01 -20.31
CA ASP A 47 8.62 -16.81 -21.19
C ASP A 47 9.44 -17.81 -20.36
N GLU A 48 9.90 -17.35 -19.17
CA GLU A 48 10.52 -18.22 -18.17
C GLU A 48 9.86 -18.03 -16.80
N VAL A 49 9.66 -19.13 -16.06
CA VAL A 49 9.05 -19.10 -14.70
C VAL A 49 9.93 -19.85 -13.71
N TYR A 50 10.42 -19.14 -12.71
CA TYR A 50 11.21 -19.66 -11.62
C TYR A 50 10.39 -19.77 -10.34
N ILE A 51 10.26 -20.98 -9.81
CA ILE A 51 9.64 -21.25 -8.51
C ILE A 51 10.77 -21.46 -7.50
N GLU A 52 11.25 -20.35 -6.96
CA GLU A 52 12.43 -20.33 -6.10
C GLU A 52 12.18 -19.47 -4.85
N PRO A 53 12.92 -19.67 -3.76
CA PRO A 53 12.88 -18.77 -2.62
C PRO A 53 13.22 -17.34 -3.04
N LEU A 54 12.47 -16.37 -2.50
CA LEU A 54 12.71 -14.95 -2.76
C LEU A 54 13.89 -14.45 -1.88
N THR A 55 15.10 -14.85 -2.24
CA THR A 55 16.34 -14.44 -1.59
C THR A 55 17.30 -13.80 -2.60
N VAL A 56 18.22 -12.98 -2.10
CA VAL A 56 19.23 -12.31 -2.94
C VAL A 56 20.08 -13.34 -3.70
N GLU A 57 20.42 -14.44 -3.05
CA GLU A 57 21.25 -15.51 -3.63
C GLU A 57 20.53 -16.19 -4.81
N ALA A 58 19.27 -16.56 -4.63
CA ALA A 58 18.47 -17.17 -5.70
C ALA A 58 18.29 -16.20 -6.87
N LEU A 59 17.99 -14.92 -6.57
CA LEU A 59 17.82 -13.91 -7.61
C LEU A 59 19.13 -13.65 -8.39
N LYS A 60 20.29 -13.61 -7.72
CA LYS A 60 21.60 -13.50 -8.38
C LYS A 60 21.85 -14.65 -9.36
N GLN A 61 21.52 -15.88 -8.97
CA GLN A 61 21.67 -17.06 -9.84
C GLN A 61 20.80 -16.96 -11.10
N ILE A 62 19.55 -16.51 -10.94
CA ILE A 62 18.61 -16.32 -12.05
C ILE A 62 19.12 -15.22 -12.99
N ILE A 63 19.56 -14.07 -12.45
CA ILE A 63 20.10 -12.96 -13.25
C ILE A 63 21.34 -13.40 -14.06
N LEU A 64 22.26 -14.14 -13.46
CA LEU A 64 23.45 -14.64 -14.16
C LEU A 64 23.10 -15.61 -15.29
N LYS A 65 22.03 -16.39 -15.12
CA LYS A 65 21.55 -17.36 -16.12
C LYS A 65 20.79 -16.68 -17.25
N GLU A 66 19.79 -15.86 -16.91
CA GLU A 66 18.86 -15.26 -17.88
C GLU A 66 19.39 -13.95 -18.48
N LYS A 67 20.30 -13.26 -17.78
CA LYS A 67 20.93 -11.99 -18.20
C LYS A 67 19.89 -10.94 -18.61
N PRO A 68 18.91 -10.64 -17.76
CA PRO A 68 17.88 -9.65 -18.08
C PRO A 68 18.48 -8.24 -18.15
N ASP A 69 17.92 -7.37 -18.99
CA ASP A 69 18.29 -5.96 -19.04
C ASP A 69 17.76 -5.18 -17.84
N SER A 70 16.63 -5.64 -17.26
CA SER A 70 15.95 -4.89 -16.20
C SER A 70 15.13 -5.76 -15.24
N ILE A 71 14.82 -5.17 -14.08
CA ILE A 71 13.91 -5.72 -13.07
C ILE A 71 12.79 -4.72 -12.83
N LEU A 72 11.53 -5.20 -12.79
CA LEU A 72 10.34 -4.44 -12.44
C LEU A 72 9.82 -4.87 -11.06
N PRO A 73 10.24 -4.21 -9.94
CA PRO A 73 9.88 -4.64 -8.59
C PRO A 73 8.49 -4.18 -8.15
N THR A 74 7.99 -3.07 -8.68
CA THR A 74 6.79 -2.36 -8.20
C THR A 74 5.48 -3.12 -8.40
N LEU A 75 5.50 -4.21 -9.17
CA LEU A 75 4.38 -5.12 -9.39
C LEU A 75 4.51 -6.46 -8.64
N GLY A 76 5.61 -6.65 -7.89
CA GLY A 76 5.89 -7.84 -7.07
C GLY A 76 5.41 -7.75 -5.61
N GLY A 77 4.64 -6.72 -5.26
CA GLY A 77 4.25 -6.44 -3.87
C GLY A 77 5.44 -6.04 -3.00
N GLN A 78 5.25 -6.04 -1.67
CA GLN A 78 6.32 -5.64 -0.73
C GLN A 78 7.54 -6.58 -0.78
N ALA A 79 7.30 -7.88 -0.95
CA ALA A 79 8.41 -8.85 -1.03
C ALA A 79 9.30 -8.60 -2.26
N GLY A 80 8.70 -8.33 -3.41
CA GLY A 80 9.45 -7.99 -4.62
C GLY A 80 10.22 -6.68 -4.49
N LEU A 81 9.59 -5.67 -3.84
CA LEU A 81 10.22 -4.38 -3.61
C LEU A 81 11.43 -4.50 -2.66
N ASN A 82 11.27 -5.19 -1.53
CA ASN A 82 12.34 -5.40 -0.57
C ASN A 82 13.52 -6.15 -1.19
N LEU A 83 13.25 -7.24 -1.90
CA LEU A 83 14.28 -8.04 -2.56
C LEU A 83 15.06 -7.24 -3.62
N ALA A 84 14.36 -6.38 -4.37
CA ALA A 84 14.99 -5.50 -5.35
C ALA A 84 15.90 -4.46 -4.68
N MET A 85 15.49 -3.91 -3.53
CA MET A 85 16.31 -2.99 -2.76
C MET A 85 17.52 -3.68 -2.15
N GLU A 86 17.35 -4.87 -1.56
CA GLU A 86 18.45 -5.65 -0.99
C GLU A 86 19.51 -6.01 -2.04
N ILE A 87 19.11 -6.45 -3.24
CA ILE A 87 20.08 -6.77 -4.29
C ILE A 87 20.76 -5.52 -4.87
N ALA A 88 20.03 -4.40 -4.99
CA ALA A 88 20.59 -3.13 -5.46
C ALA A 88 21.68 -2.62 -4.51
N GLU A 89 21.47 -2.73 -3.20
CA GLU A 89 22.47 -2.34 -2.19
C GLU A 89 23.79 -3.13 -2.25
N THR A 90 23.77 -4.32 -2.87
CA THR A 90 25.01 -5.12 -3.05
C THR A 90 25.90 -4.63 -4.20
N GLY A 91 25.46 -3.71 -5.05
CA GLY A 91 26.15 -3.29 -6.28
C GLY A 91 26.07 -4.32 -7.41
N PHE A 92 25.41 -5.47 -7.20
CA PHE A 92 25.38 -6.57 -8.16
C PHE A 92 24.62 -6.21 -9.45
N LEU A 93 23.60 -5.36 -9.36
CA LEU A 93 22.82 -4.95 -10.54
C LEU A 93 23.66 -4.12 -11.49
N GLU A 94 24.43 -3.16 -10.98
CA GLU A 94 25.34 -2.31 -11.75
C GLU A 94 26.46 -3.14 -12.39
N GLU A 95 27.06 -4.08 -11.64
CA GLU A 95 28.10 -4.99 -12.14
C GLU A 95 27.62 -5.86 -13.33
N ASN A 96 26.32 -6.17 -13.38
CA ASN A 96 25.72 -6.99 -14.42
C ASN A 96 24.90 -6.19 -15.45
N ASN A 97 24.94 -4.85 -15.41
CA ASN A 97 24.18 -3.95 -16.28
C ASN A 97 22.66 -4.16 -16.24
N VAL A 98 22.13 -4.50 -15.07
CA VAL A 98 20.69 -4.70 -14.86
C VAL A 98 20.09 -3.43 -14.26
N GLN A 99 19.03 -2.88 -14.87
CA GLN A 99 18.36 -1.68 -14.42
C GLN A 99 17.12 -1.98 -13.60
N LEU A 100 16.87 -1.20 -12.54
CA LEU A 100 15.56 -1.13 -11.91
C LEU A 100 14.68 -0.19 -12.73
N ILE A 101 13.58 -0.71 -13.30
CA ILE A 101 12.60 0.07 -14.07
C ILE A 101 11.33 0.35 -13.27
N GLY A 102 10.61 1.41 -13.65
CA GLY A 102 9.52 1.97 -12.87
C GLY A 102 10.05 2.95 -11.82
N THR A 103 9.68 2.77 -10.57
CA THR A 103 10.15 3.64 -9.47
C THR A 103 11.61 3.35 -9.12
N THR A 104 12.42 4.40 -8.98
CA THR A 104 13.86 4.28 -8.69
C THR A 104 14.13 3.81 -7.25
N ALA A 105 15.29 3.19 -7.01
CA ALA A 105 15.71 2.76 -5.67
C ALA A 105 15.73 3.92 -4.66
N LEU A 106 16.19 5.11 -5.07
CA LEU A 106 16.19 6.30 -4.21
C LEU A 106 14.77 6.73 -3.83
N THR A 107 13.84 6.72 -4.77
CA THR A 107 12.43 7.05 -4.54
C THR A 107 11.77 6.03 -3.60
N ILE A 108 12.05 4.74 -3.81
CA ILE A 108 11.56 3.68 -2.90
C ILE A 108 12.07 3.93 -1.48
N LYS A 109 13.37 4.21 -1.34
CA LYS A 109 13.98 4.50 -0.04
C LYS A 109 13.36 5.72 0.63
N LYS A 110 13.12 6.82 -0.10
CA LYS A 110 12.44 8.02 0.44
C LYS A 110 11.02 7.73 0.92
N ALA A 111 10.29 6.84 0.24
CA ALA A 111 8.92 6.49 0.61
C ALA A 111 8.86 5.52 1.81
N GLU A 112 9.84 4.61 1.94
CA GLU A 112 9.84 3.53 2.95
C GLU A 112 10.61 3.90 4.23
N ASP A 113 11.66 4.76 4.13
CA ASP A 113 12.42 5.22 5.28
C ASP A 113 11.65 6.34 6.01
N ARG A 114 11.32 6.11 7.28
CA ARG A 114 10.49 7.03 8.07
C ARG A 114 11.06 8.44 8.20
N LEU A 115 12.39 8.56 8.36
CA LEU A 115 13.02 9.85 8.52
C LEU A 115 13.02 10.62 7.20
N MET A 116 13.47 9.96 6.12
CA MET A 116 13.48 10.55 4.78
C MET A 116 12.06 10.91 4.30
N PHE A 117 11.09 10.06 4.60
CA PHE A 117 9.68 10.33 4.31
C PHE A 117 9.18 11.57 5.03
N LYS A 118 9.40 11.64 6.36
CA LYS A 118 9.00 12.79 7.17
C LYS A 118 9.65 14.08 6.69
N GLU A 119 10.96 14.08 6.44
CA GLU A 119 11.69 15.24 5.90
C GLU A 119 11.15 15.67 4.53
N THR A 120 10.78 14.71 3.68
CA THR A 120 10.18 14.99 2.38
C THR A 120 8.80 15.63 2.53
N MET A 121 7.95 15.10 3.43
CA MET A 121 6.63 15.69 3.70
C MET A 121 6.75 17.11 4.32
N GLU A 122 7.64 17.30 5.27
CA GLU A 122 7.90 18.63 5.85
C GLU A 122 8.34 19.66 4.80
N LYS A 123 9.19 19.26 3.84
CA LYS A 123 9.66 20.10 2.73
C LYS A 123 8.51 20.66 1.89
N ILE A 124 7.49 19.88 1.62
CA ILE A 124 6.33 20.28 0.82
C ILE A 124 5.14 20.77 1.64
N GLY A 125 5.29 20.82 2.96
CA GLY A 125 4.24 21.28 3.87
C GLY A 125 3.10 20.29 4.11
N GLU A 126 3.32 19.00 3.80
CA GLU A 126 2.35 17.95 4.06
C GLU A 126 2.44 17.44 5.50
N PRO A 127 1.32 17.39 6.24
CA PRO A 127 1.37 17.07 7.66
C PRO A 127 1.55 15.57 7.89
N CYS A 128 2.56 15.21 8.68
CA CYS A 128 2.68 13.89 9.30
C CYS A 128 2.30 13.95 10.78
N ALA A 129 1.95 12.81 11.38
CA ALA A 129 1.72 12.77 12.82
C ALA A 129 2.98 13.26 13.57
N PRO A 130 2.86 14.25 14.46
CA PRO A 130 3.98 14.74 15.26
C PRO A 130 4.64 13.59 16.02
N SER A 131 5.93 13.40 15.85
CA SER A 131 6.67 12.28 16.43
C SER A 131 8.10 12.68 16.80
N LEU A 132 8.63 12.03 17.83
CA LEU A 132 9.99 12.20 18.30
C LEU A 132 10.55 10.86 18.77
N VAL A 133 11.77 10.53 18.37
CA VAL A 133 12.52 9.41 18.94
C VAL A 133 13.17 9.90 20.23
N VAL A 134 12.94 9.21 21.33
CA VAL A 134 13.48 9.52 22.65
C VAL A 134 14.27 8.34 23.20
N ASN A 135 15.27 8.65 24.02
CA ASN A 135 16.13 7.68 24.71
C ASN A 135 16.04 7.79 26.23
N ASP A 136 15.18 8.66 26.73
CA ASP A 136 14.91 8.85 28.15
C ASP A 136 13.45 9.25 28.40
N VAL A 137 12.97 9.03 29.62
CA VAL A 137 11.59 9.34 30.03
C VAL A 137 11.31 10.84 30.04
N PRO A 138 12.17 11.71 30.60
CA PRO A 138 11.91 13.13 30.63
C PRO A 138 11.69 13.77 29.25
N SER A 139 12.47 13.36 28.24
CA SER A 139 12.30 13.82 26.86
C SER A 139 10.94 13.40 26.28
N GLY A 140 10.52 12.17 26.56
CA GLY A 140 9.21 11.66 26.15
C GLY A 140 8.05 12.42 26.81
N GLU A 141 8.14 12.71 28.10
CA GLU A 141 7.13 13.50 28.84
C GLU A 141 7.03 14.93 28.29
N ALA A 142 8.17 15.58 28.07
CA ALA A 142 8.20 16.93 27.52
C ALA A 142 7.58 17.01 26.13
N PHE A 143 7.86 16.00 25.29
CA PHE A 143 7.28 15.93 23.96
C PHE A 143 5.77 15.62 23.99
N ALA A 144 5.33 14.65 24.80
CA ALA A 144 3.92 14.31 24.96
C ALA A 144 3.11 15.49 25.52
N ALA A 145 3.65 16.26 26.48
CA ALA A 145 3.02 17.47 26.97
C ALA A 145 2.83 18.54 25.88
N LYS A 146 3.74 18.60 24.90
CA LYS A 146 3.65 19.52 23.77
C LYS A 146 2.61 19.13 22.73
N ILE A 147 2.51 17.81 22.40
CA ILE A 147 1.61 17.31 21.34
C ILE A 147 0.24 16.90 21.86
N GLY A 148 0.08 16.75 23.17
CA GLY A 148 -1.15 16.30 23.82
C GLY A 148 -1.30 14.78 23.86
N TYR A 149 -2.20 14.30 24.73
CA TYR A 149 -2.58 12.89 24.83
C TYR A 149 -3.87 12.59 24.04
N PRO A 150 -4.09 11.33 23.63
CA PRO A 150 -3.20 10.16 23.80
C PRO A 150 -1.99 10.19 22.84
N VAL A 151 -0.92 9.45 23.25
CA VAL A 151 0.27 9.24 22.43
C VAL A 151 0.53 7.74 22.23
N VAL A 152 1.10 7.41 21.08
CA VAL A 152 1.53 6.03 20.74
C VAL A 152 3.03 5.92 21.02
N LEU A 153 3.44 4.84 21.67
CA LEU A 153 4.83 4.51 21.94
C LEU A 153 5.23 3.26 21.17
N ARG A 154 6.32 3.36 20.41
CA ARG A 154 6.82 2.25 19.58
C ARG A 154 8.32 2.06 19.82
N PRO A 155 8.74 1.08 20.63
CA PRO A 155 10.16 0.77 20.82
C PRO A 155 10.82 0.36 19.52
N ALA A 156 12.05 0.84 19.29
CA ALA A 156 12.81 0.49 18.11
C ALA A 156 13.30 -0.96 18.18
N TYR A 157 13.26 -1.65 17.02
CA TYR A 157 13.78 -3.02 16.83
C TYR A 157 13.21 -4.08 17.79
N THR A 158 11.93 -3.98 18.15
CA THR A 158 11.22 -5.01 18.92
C THR A 158 10.40 -5.92 18.00
N LEU A 159 10.33 -7.22 18.36
CA LEU A 159 9.52 -8.19 17.62
C LEU A 159 8.03 -8.04 17.97
N GLY A 160 7.19 -7.92 16.92
CA GLY A 160 5.73 -7.95 17.09
C GLY A 160 5.15 -6.77 17.88
N GLY A 161 5.85 -5.61 17.96
CA GLY A 161 5.37 -4.45 18.70
C GLY A 161 5.47 -4.57 20.23
N SER A 162 6.29 -5.49 20.73
CA SER A 162 6.47 -5.73 22.17
C SER A 162 6.99 -4.47 22.87
N GLY A 163 6.38 -4.14 24.02
CA GLY A 163 6.75 -2.99 24.85
C GLY A 163 6.21 -1.64 24.36
N GLY A 164 5.48 -1.62 23.25
CA GLY A 164 4.73 -0.44 22.79
C GLY A 164 3.32 -0.41 23.36
N GLY A 165 2.65 0.75 23.19
CA GLY A 165 1.28 0.94 23.65
C GLY A 165 0.77 2.34 23.36
N ILE A 166 -0.46 2.61 23.80
CA ILE A 166 -1.07 3.95 23.77
C ILE A 166 -1.14 4.43 25.21
N ALA A 167 -0.61 5.62 25.46
CA ALA A 167 -0.67 6.30 26.76
C ALA A 167 -1.70 7.43 26.68
N HIS A 168 -2.64 7.45 27.62
CA HIS A 168 -3.70 8.47 27.74
C HIS A 168 -3.35 9.57 28.74
N ASN A 169 -2.31 9.39 29.53
CA ASN A 169 -1.83 10.32 30.54
C ASN A 169 -0.33 10.11 30.80
N VAL A 170 0.27 10.96 31.64
CA VAL A 170 1.69 10.93 31.93
C VAL A 170 2.12 9.67 32.70
N GLU A 171 1.27 9.14 33.54
CA GLU A 171 1.52 7.93 34.35
C GLU A 171 1.67 6.71 33.43
N GLU A 172 0.72 6.50 32.53
CA GLU A 172 0.77 5.43 31.51
C GLU A 172 1.97 5.61 30.59
N LEU A 173 2.28 6.86 30.19
CA LEU A 173 3.44 7.14 29.34
C LEU A 173 4.74 6.68 30.02
N ARG A 174 4.94 7.00 31.31
CA ARG A 174 6.14 6.59 32.05
C ARG A 174 6.30 5.07 32.03
N GLU A 175 5.25 4.35 32.42
CA GLU A 175 5.27 2.90 32.50
C GLU A 175 5.63 2.25 31.16
N ILE A 176 4.94 2.67 30.10
CA ILE A 176 5.16 2.11 28.75
C ILE A 176 6.54 2.50 28.23
N LEU A 177 6.98 3.76 28.45
CA LEU A 177 8.24 4.25 27.96
C LEU A 177 9.45 3.60 28.64
N GLU A 178 9.42 3.45 29.97
CA GLU A 178 10.44 2.72 30.75
C GLU A 178 10.59 1.28 30.25
N ASN A 179 9.45 0.59 30.07
CA ASN A 179 9.45 -0.77 29.56
C ASN A 179 9.94 -0.82 28.07
N GLY A 180 9.52 0.12 27.24
CA GLY A 180 9.93 0.22 25.86
C GLY A 180 11.43 0.47 25.69
N LEU A 181 12.00 1.41 26.44
CA LEU A 181 13.43 1.69 26.43
C LEU A 181 14.27 0.48 26.86
N ARG A 182 13.79 -0.28 27.86
CA ARG A 182 14.44 -1.51 28.30
C ARG A 182 14.40 -2.63 27.27
N LEU A 183 13.32 -2.75 26.49
CA LEU A 183 13.12 -3.81 25.49
C LEU A 183 13.73 -3.45 24.14
N SER A 184 13.92 -2.17 23.87
CA SER A 184 14.59 -1.72 22.65
C SER A 184 16.07 -2.08 22.67
N ARG A 185 16.55 -2.72 21.61
CA ARG A 185 17.97 -3.11 21.50
C ARG A 185 18.93 -1.92 21.43
N VAL A 186 18.44 -0.76 21.03
CA VAL A 186 19.18 0.48 20.88
C VAL A 186 18.80 1.52 21.95
N GLY A 187 17.87 1.19 22.87
CA GLY A 187 17.41 2.10 23.91
C GLY A 187 16.61 3.29 23.38
N GLU A 188 15.88 3.12 22.29
CA GLU A 188 15.09 4.16 21.64
C GLU A 188 13.61 3.78 21.57
N VAL A 189 12.75 4.78 21.79
CA VAL A 189 11.30 4.67 21.62
C VAL A 189 10.79 5.86 20.81
N LEU A 190 10.00 5.59 19.77
CA LEU A 190 9.24 6.62 19.08
C LEU A 190 8.01 6.96 19.91
N VAL A 191 7.85 8.25 20.24
CA VAL A 191 6.63 8.83 20.81
C VAL A 191 5.93 9.60 19.70
N GLU A 192 4.66 9.31 19.45
CA GLU A 192 3.90 9.85 18.34
C GLU A 192 2.48 10.24 18.78
N ARG A 193 1.93 11.34 18.23
CA ARG A 193 0.53 11.71 18.45
C ARG A 193 -0.38 10.57 18.01
N CYS A 194 -1.30 10.16 18.86
CA CYS A 194 -2.28 9.14 18.51
C CYS A 194 -3.36 9.73 17.61
N ILE A 195 -3.50 9.15 16.42
CA ILE A 195 -4.54 9.47 15.45
C ILE A 195 -5.57 8.35 15.33
N SER A 196 -5.61 7.44 16.32
CA SER A 196 -6.62 6.38 16.38
C SER A 196 -8.02 6.98 16.44
N GLY A 197 -8.94 6.40 15.69
CA GLY A 197 -10.31 6.91 15.59
C GLY A 197 -10.53 7.97 14.51
N TRP A 198 -9.48 8.45 13.85
CA TRP A 198 -9.64 9.30 12.68
C TRP A 198 -10.10 8.49 11.48
N LYS A 199 -10.76 9.12 10.52
CA LYS A 199 -11.14 8.47 9.25
C LYS A 199 -9.88 8.06 8.50
N GLU A 200 -9.88 6.87 7.92
CA GLU A 200 -8.80 6.40 7.07
C GLU A 200 -9.21 6.49 5.60
N ILE A 201 -8.49 7.32 4.84
CA ILE A 201 -8.78 7.62 3.43
C ILE A 201 -7.58 7.22 2.58
N GLU A 202 -7.85 6.60 1.45
CA GLU A 202 -6.82 6.17 0.51
C GLU A 202 -7.03 6.80 -0.87
N TYR A 203 -5.92 7.15 -1.53
CA TYR A 203 -5.89 7.53 -2.93
C TYR A 203 -4.96 6.60 -3.72
N GLU A 204 -5.50 5.98 -4.75
CA GLU A 204 -4.70 5.33 -5.77
C GLU A 204 -4.33 6.34 -6.84
N VAL A 205 -3.04 6.48 -7.10
CA VAL A 205 -2.47 7.49 -7.98
C VAL A 205 -1.62 6.82 -9.05
N MET A 206 -1.62 7.39 -10.25
CA MET A 206 -0.75 6.98 -11.35
C MET A 206 0.04 8.18 -11.84
N ARG A 207 1.36 8.03 -12.02
CA ARG A 207 2.24 9.07 -12.52
C ARG A 207 3.22 8.51 -13.54
N ASP A 208 3.41 9.21 -14.65
CA ASP A 208 4.41 8.85 -15.65
C ASP A 208 5.75 9.60 -15.49
N SER A 209 6.71 9.31 -16.34
CA SER A 209 8.03 9.93 -16.33
C SER A 209 8.03 11.42 -16.72
N ASN A 210 6.99 11.90 -17.43
CA ASN A 210 6.83 13.31 -17.80
C ASN A 210 6.17 14.15 -16.68
N GLY A 211 5.76 13.51 -15.59
CA GLY A 211 5.10 14.17 -14.48
C GLY A 211 3.58 14.28 -14.63
N THR A 212 2.98 13.70 -15.66
CA THR A 212 1.52 13.59 -15.73
C THR A 212 1.05 12.69 -14.60
N CYS A 213 0.20 13.21 -13.71
CA CYS A 213 -0.24 12.55 -12.49
C CYS A 213 -1.76 12.62 -12.38
N ILE A 214 -2.41 11.48 -12.14
CA ILE A 214 -3.86 11.37 -11.98
C ILE A 214 -4.21 10.56 -10.75
N THR A 215 -5.38 10.83 -10.15
CA THR A 215 -6.00 9.94 -9.17
C THR A 215 -6.90 8.94 -9.88
N ILE A 216 -6.72 7.66 -9.59
CA ILE A 216 -7.50 6.59 -10.20
C ILE A 216 -8.76 6.33 -9.38
N CYS A 217 -8.60 6.29 -8.07
CA CYS A 217 -9.68 5.98 -7.14
C CYS A 217 -9.40 6.61 -5.79
N ASN A 218 -10.45 7.16 -5.19
CA ASN A 218 -10.50 7.52 -3.79
C ASN A 218 -11.29 6.44 -3.06
N MET A 219 -10.82 6.02 -1.89
CA MET A 219 -11.43 4.97 -1.08
C MET A 219 -11.47 5.41 0.39
N GLU A 220 -12.51 4.96 1.09
CA GLU A 220 -12.70 5.21 2.52
C GLU A 220 -12.80 3.87 3.25
N ASN A 221 -12.03 3.74 4.34
CA ASN A 221 -12.16 2.64 5.28
C ASN A 221 -13.24 2.99 6.29
N ILE A 222 -14.27 2.16 6.42
CA ILE A 222 -15.36 2.36 7.38
C ILE A 222 -14.84 2.22 8.83
N ASP A 223 -13.89 1.30 9.03
CA ASP A 223 -13.19 1.19 10.29
C ASP A 223 -12.14 2.31 10.40
N PRO A 224 -12.03 2.97 11.57
CA PRO A 224 -11.12 4.08 11.72
C PRO A 224 -9.65 3.64 11.78
N VAL A 225 -8.75 4.61 11.69
CA VAL A 225 -7.30 4.41 11.91
C VAL A 225 -7.07 3.65 13.21
N GLY A 226 -6.27 2.58 13.13
CA GLY A 226 -6.01 1.62 14.21
C GLY A 226 -6.49 0.21 13.87
N VAL A 227 -7.33 0.06 12.85
CA VAL A 227 -7.69 -1.23 12.23
C VAL A 227 -6.88 -1.39 10.94
N HIS A 228 -6.34 -2.59 10.70
CA HIS A 228 -5.59 -2.85 9.46
C HIS A 228 -6.51 -2.73 8.24
N THR A 229 -6.08 -2.01 7.19
CA THR A 229 -6.89 -1.75 5.97
C THR A 229 -7.40 -3.03 5.31
N GLY A 230 -6.65 -4.13 5.40
CA GLY A 230 -7.05 -5.46 4.92
C GLY A 230 -8.25 -6.05 5.67
N ASP A 231 -8.46 -5.63 6.92
CA ASP A 231 -9.55 -6.09 7.80
C ASP A 231 -10.75 -5.11 7.81
N SER A 232 -10.59 -3.93 7.21
CA SER A 232 -11.66 -2.93 7.14
C SER A 232 -12.64 -3.20 6.01
N ILE A 233 -13.89 -2.78 6.20
CA ILE A 233 -14.85 -2.57 5.12
C ILE A 233 -14.41 -1.30 4.38
N VAL A 234 -14.33 -1.37 3.05
CA VAL A 234 -13.88 -0.24 2.23
C VAL A 234 -14.94 0.08 1.20
N ASP A 235 -15.22 1.36 1.02
CA ASP A 235 -16.05 1.86 -0.07
C ASP A 235 -15.27 2.74 -1.04
N ALA A 236 -15.75 2.78 -2.27
CA ALA A 236 -15.23 3.59 -3.35
C ALA A 236 -16.39 4.08 -4.26
N PRO A 237 -16.49 5.39 -4.52
CA PRO A 237 -15.70 6.47 -3.89
C PRO A 237 -16.09 6.69 -2.43
N SER A 238 -15.28 7.43 -1.66
CA SER A 238 -15.60 7.82 -0.29
C SER A 238 -17.01 8.40 -0.19
N GLN A 239 -17.79 7.93 0.81
CA GLN A 239 -19.19 8.33 0.99
C GLN A 239 -19.36 9.46 2.00
N THR A 240 -18.40 9.68 2.90
CA THR A 240 -18.53 10.62 4.01
C THR A 240 -17.71 11.91 3.85
N LEU A 241 -16.93 12.04 2.76
CA LEU A 241 -16.17 13.25 2.49
C LEU A 241 -17.04 14.33 1.84
N SER A 242 -16.88 15.56 2.29
CA SER A 242 -17.28 16.72 1.51
C SER A 242 -16.37 16.90 0.28
N ASP A 243 -16.85 17.62 -0.75
CA ASP A 243 -16.02 17.91 -1.91
C ASP A 243 -14.72 18.64 -1.53
N LYS A 244 -14.79 19.54 -0.55
CA LYS A 244 -13.60 20.25 -0.06
C LYS A 244 -12.56 19.30 0.55
N GLU A 245 -12.95 18.33 1.35
CA GLU A 245 -12.06 17.31 1.91
C GLU A 245 -11.49 16.42 0.81
N TYR A 246 -12.34 15.99 -0.10
CA TYR A 246 -11.93 15.19 -1.26
C TYR A 246 -10.86 15.91 -2.08
N GLN A 247 -11.08 17.17 -2.48
CA GLN A 247 -10.15 17.93 -3.30
C GLN A 247 -8.85 18.27 -2.55
N MET A 248 -8.93 18.54 -1.25
CA MET A 248 -7.79 18.79 -0.39
C MET A 248 -6.84 17.58 -0.36
N LEU A 249 -7.37 16.39 -0.05
CA LEU A 249 -6.57 15.15 0.02
C LEU A 249 -6.10 14.71 -1.37
N ARG A 250 -6.91 14.92 -2.41
CA ARG A 250 -6.51 14.67 -3.80
C ARG A 250 -5.31 15.51 -4.18
N THR A 251 -5.34 16.82 -3.92
CA THR A 251 -4.23 17.73 -4.21
C THR A 251 -2.98 17.33 -3.44
N SER A 252 -3.12 17.01 -2.16
CA SER A 252 -2.04 16.48 -1.34
C SER A 252 -1.42 15.23 -1.96
N ALA A 253 -2.23 14.24 -2.37
CA ALA A 253 -1.74 13.01 -2.98
C ALA A 253 -0.91 13.27 -4.24
N LEU A 254 -1.37 14.15 -5.13
CA LEU A 254 -0.64 14.51 -6.34
C LEU A 254 0.70 15.20 -6.02
N ASN A 255 0.71 16.14 -5.06
CA ASN A 255 1.93 16.84 -4.64
C ASN A 255 2.96 15.88 -4.01
N ILE A 256 2.51 14.96 -3.16
CA ILE A 256 3.37 13.95 -2.53
C ILE A 256 4.03 13.05 -3.57
N ILE A 257 3.25 12.53 -4.50
CA ILE A 257 3.75 11.61 -5.52
C ILE A 257 4.71 12.31 -6.48
N ASP A 258 4.46 13.57 -6.80
CA ASP A 258 5.35 14.37 -7.63
C ASP A 258 6.68 14.66 -6.92
N GLU A 259 6.66 15.09 -5.65
CA GLU A 259 7.88 15.36 -4.87
C GLU A 259 8.72 14.09 -4.64
N LEU A 260 8.07 12.95 -4.38
CA LEU A 260 8.78 11.67 -4.27
C LEU A 260 9.36 11.19 -5.60
N GLY A 261 8.84 11.67 -6.73
CA GLY A 261 9.26 11.25 -8.06
C GLY A 261 8.86 9.81 -8.37
N ILE A 262 7.73 9.34 -7.83
CA ILE A 262 7.24 7.99 -8.09
C ILE A 262 6.81 7.89 -9.56
N THR A 263 7.18 6.78 -10.20
CA THR A 263 6.81 6.47 -11.59
C THR A 263 6.04 5.15 -11.62
N GLY A 264 4.80 5.18 -12.10
CA GLY A 264 3.86 4.07 -12.07
C GLY A 264 2.73 4.26 -11.07
N GLY A 265 2.15 3.15 -10.59
CA GLY A 265 1.05 3.14 -9.64
C GLY A 265 1.54 3.19 -8.19
N CYS A 266 0.83 3.94 -7.36
CA CYS A 266 1.10 4.06 -5.94
C CYS A 266 -0.16 4.35 -5.14
N ASN A 267 -0.09 4.14 -3.83
CA ASN A 267 -1.17 4.37 -2.89
C ASN A 267 -0.72 5.36 -1.82
N VAL A 268 -1.55 6.34 -1.51
CA VAL A 268 -1.35 7.29 -0.40
C VAL A 268 -2.45 7.09 0.62
N GLN A 269 -2.07 6.93 1.88
CA GLN A 269 -3.00 6.74 3.00
C GLN A 269 -2.99 7.95 3.92
N TYR A 270 -4.18 8.39 4.29
CA TYR A 270 -4.43 9.54 5.13
C TYR A 270 -5.24 9.19 6.36
N ALA A 271 -4.93 9.84 7.48
CA ALA A 271 -5.84 10.01 8.59
C ALA A 271 -6.49 11.39 8.48
N LEU A 272 -7.82 11.45 8.43
CA LEU A 272 -8.59 12.70 8.42
C LEU A 272 -9.37 12.82 9.72
N HIS A 273 -9.23 13.95 10.40
CA HIS A 273 -9.99 14.21 11.64
C HIS A 273 -11.50 14.22 11.34
N PRO A 274 -12.33 13.52 12.15
CA PRO A 274 -13.75 13.37 11.85
C PRO A 274 -14.55 14.68 11.83
N ASP A 275 -14.12 15.69 12.58
CA ASP A 275 -14.87 16.94 12.80
C ASP A 275 -14.13 18.20 12.32
N SER A 276 -13.01 18.05 11.59
CA SER A 276 -12.22 19.17 11.07
C SER A 276 -11.49 18.81 9.78
N PHE A 277 -10.88 19.80 9.13
CA PHE A 277 -10.03 19.59 7.95
C PHE A 277 -8.59 19.18 8.30
N GLU A 278 -8.30 18.88 9.57
CA GLU A 278 -6.98 18.40 9.97
C GLU A 278 -6.77 16.98 9.45
N TYR A 279 -5.64 16.75 8.81
CA TYR A 279 -5.27 15.42 8.33
C TYR A 279 -3.77 15.15 8.57
N CYS A 280 -3.42 13.88 8.49
CA CYS A 280 -2.02 13.44 8.50
C CYS A 280 -1.82 12.43 7.38
N VAL A 281 -0.66 12.51 6.71
CA VAL A 281 -0.18 11.45 5.82
C VAL A 281 0.30 10.29 6.69
N ILE A 282 -0.27 9.10 6.48
CA ILE A 282 0.13 7.87 7.21
C ILE A 282 1.32 7.23 6.53
N GLU A 283 1.16 6.90 5.25
CA GLU A 283 2.19 6.26 4.45
C GLU A 283 1.93 6.41 2.95
N VAL A 284 2.98 6.20 2.18
CA VAL A 284 2.93 6.06 0.72
C VAL A 284 3.51 4.71 0.35
N ASN A 285 2.77 3.95 -0.44
CA ASN A 285 3.22 2.67 -0.97
C ASN A 285 3.66 2.88 -2.43
N PRO A 286 4.99 2.92 -2.76
CA PRO A 286 5.48 3.22 -4.11
C PRO A 286 5.41 1.99 -5.02
N ARG A 287 4.30 1.31 -5.01
CA ARG A 287 4.04 0.03 -5.69
C ARG A 287 2.57 -0.22 -5.87
N VAL A 288 2.24 -1.10 -6.79
CA VAL A 288 0.90 -1.66 -6.91
C VAL A 288 0.59 -2.57 -5.71
N SER A 289 -0.58 -2.39 -5.10
CA SER A 289 -0.99 -2.99 -3.84
C SER A 289 -2.32 -3.76 -3.95
N ARG A 290 -2.85 -4.20 -2.82
CA ARG A 290 -4.20 -4.80 -2.76
C ARG A 290 -5.29 -3.76 -3.04
N SER A 291 -5.13 -2.55 -2.53
CA SER A 291 -6.03 -1.43 -2.82
C SER A 291 -6.03 -1.07 -4.30
N SER A 292 -4.88 -1.16 -4.98
CA SER A 292 -4.82 -0.99 -6.44
C SER A 292 -5.65 -2.05 -7.19
N ALA A 293 -5.72 -3.28 -6.69
CA ALA A 293 -6.58 -4.32 -7.26
C ALA A 293 -8.07 -3.98 -7.12
N LEU A 294 -8.47 -3.48 -5.94
CA LEU A 294 -9.81 -3.00 -5.68
C LEU A 294 -10.14 -1.80 -6.58
N ALA A 295 -9.26 -0.81 -6.62
CA ALA A 295 -9.40 0.39 -7.45
C ALA A 295 -9.51 0.04 -8.94
N SER A 296 -8.66 -0.85 -9.46
CA SER A 296 -8.76 -1.32 -10.85
C SER A 296 -10.11 -1.93 -11.18
N LYS A 297 -10.65 -2.73 -10.25
CA LYS A 297 -11.95 -3.39 -10.45
C LYS A 297 -13.10 -2.41 -10.27
N ALA A 298 -13.00 -1.48 -9.33
CA ALA A 298 -14.00 -0.46 -9.07
C ALA A 298 -14.14 0.50 -10.26
N THR A 299 -13.03 0.95 -10.82
CA THR A 299 -13.01 1.99 -11.86
C THR A 299 -12.95 1.46 -13.29
N GLY A 300 -12.60 0.18 -13.47
CA GLY A 300 -12.26 -0.36 -14.78
C GLY A 300 -10.90 0.14 -15.33
N TYR A 301 -10.14 0.90 -14.55
CA TYR A 301 -8.82 1.37 -14.97
C TYR A 301 -7.77 0.27 -14.76
N PRO A 302 -7.03 -0.16 -15.80
CA PRO A 302 -6.14 -1.32 -15.73
C PRO A 302 -4.76 -0.95 -15.15
N ILE A 303 -4.71 -0.67 -13.83
CA ILE A 303 -3.53 -0.12 -13.13
C ILE A 303 -2.25 -0.91 -13.46
N ALA A 304 -2.27 -2.24 -13.35
CA ALA A 304 -1.07 -3.06 -13.55
C ALA A 304 -0.56 -3.01 -15.00
N LYS A 305 -1.47 -2.98 -15.99
CA LYS A 305 -1.09 -2.85 -17.40
C LYS A 305 -0.48 -1.48 -17.69
N VAL A 306 -1.10 -0.42 -17.17
CA VAL A 306 -0.61 0.95 -17.35
C VAL A 306 0.73 1.14 -16.65
N ALA A 307 0.88 0.67 -15.41
CA ALA A 307 2.14 0.75 -14.67
C ALA A 307 3.29 0.00 -15.38
N ALA A 308 3.01 -1.15 -15.99
CA ALA A 308 4.00 -1.88 -16.78
C ALA A 308 4.45 -1.10 -18.02
N LYS A 309 3.52 -0.44 -18.73
CA LYS A 309 3.86 0.39 -19.89
C LYS A 309 4.63 1.66 -19.50
N ILE A 310 4.26 2.29 -18.37
CA ILE A 310 5.02 3.43 -17.84
C ILE A 310 6.46 3.02 -17.51
N ALA A 311 6.66 1.83 -16.95
CA ALA A 311 8.00 1.31 -16.67
C ALA A 311 8.86 1.12 -17.93
N LEU A 312 8.25 0.94 -19.09
CA LEU A 312 8.90 0.91 -20.39
C LEU A 312 9.14 2.31 -21.01
N GLY A 313 8.71 3.37 -20.32
CA GLY A 313 8.89 4.76 -20.77
C GLY A 313 7.70 5.39 -21.48
N TYR A 314 6.56 4.70 -21.62
CA TYR A 314 5.36 5.31 -22.15
C TYR A 314 4.77 6.35 -21.19
N THR A 315 4.18 7.39 -21.75
CA THR A 315 3.43 8.40 -21.00
C THR A 315 1.94 8.08 -20.93
N LEU A 316 1.23 8.64 -19.96
CA LEU A 316 -0.20 8.37 -19.76
C LEU A 316 -1.08 8.77 -20.95
N ASP A 317 -0.69 9.77 -21.71
CA ASP A 317 -1.38 10.25 -22.90
C ASP A 317 -1.07 9.41 -24.17
N GLU A 318 -0.02 8.60 -24.16
CA GLU A 318 0.29 7.63 -25.20
C GLU A 318 -0.40 6.28 -24.99
N ILE A 319 -0.66 5.91 -23.72
CA ILE A 319 -1.24 4.62 -23.36
C ILE A 319 -2.76 4.65 -23.55
N LYS A 320 -3.27 3.84 -24.49
CA LYS A 320 -4.72 3.62 -24.60
C LYS A 320 -5.22 2.75 -23.45
N ASN A 321 -6.36 3.14 -22.87
CA ASN A 321 -7.03 2.31 -21.87
C ASN A 321 -7.54 1.02 -22.52
N ALA A 322 -6.97 -0.12 -22.11
CA ALA A 322 -7.28 -1.43 -22.72
C ALA A 322 -8.73 -1.88 -22.47
N VAL A 323 -9.42 -1.32 -21.49
CA VAL A 323 -10.82 -1.66 -21.16
C VAL A 323 -11.79 -0.90 -22.06
N THR A 324 -11.59 0.42 -22.22
CA THR A 324 -12.47 1.25 -23.04
C THR A 324 -12.12 1.19 -24.53
N GLY A 325 -10.85 0.97 -24.85
CA GLY A 325 -10.32 0.96 -26.22
C GLY A 325 -10.34 2.34 -26.92
N LYS A 326 -10.92 3.35 -26.28
CA LYS A 326 -11.16 4.70 -26.86
C LYS A 326 -10.49 5.82 -26.10
N THR A 327 -10.43 5.73 -24.78
CA THR A 327 -9.81 6.72 -23.90
C THR A 327 -8.34 6.43 -23.68
N TYR A 328 -7.60 7.43 -23.24
CA TYR A 328 -6.19 7.28 -22.83
C TYR A 328 -6.06 7.12 -21.33
N ALA A 329 -4.92 6.60 -20.88
CA ALA A 329 -4.65 6.36 -19.47
C ALA A 329 -4.52 7.66 -18.64
N SER A 330 -4.39 8.81 -19.30
CA SER A 330 -4.41 10.13 -18.66
C SER A 330 -5.81 10.61 -18.22
N PHE A 331 -6.88 9.91 -18.62
CA PHE A 331 -8.24 10.24 -18.16
C PHE A 331 -8.49 9.71 -16.78
N GLU A 332 -8.74 10.61 -15.86
CA GLU A 332 -9.10 10.30 -14.48
C GLU A 332 -10.50 9.65 -14.41
N PRO A 333 -10.64 8.45 -13.80
CA PRO A 333 -11.94 7.81 -13.69
C PRO A 333 -12.90 8.61 -12.80
N ALA A 334 -14.18 8.59 -13.14
CA ALA A 334 -15.27 9.11 -12.32
C ALA A 334 -16.31 8.01 -12.10
N LEU A 335 -16.73 7.81 -10.84
CA LEU A 335 -17.69 6.79 -10.45
C LEU A 335 -19.04 7.44 -10.12
N ASP A 336 -20.10 6.94 -10.74
CA ASP A 336 -21.49 7.26 -10.46
C ASP A 336 -22.24 6.11 -9.76
N TYR A 337 -21.48 5.17 -9.20
CA TYR A 337 -21.94 4.01 -8.43
C TYR A 337 -21.04 3.81 -7.21
N CYS A 338 -21.51 3.01 -6.27
CA CYS A 338 -20.77 2.67 -5.05
C CYS A 338 -20.23 1.24 -5.13
N VAL A 339 -18.97 1.08 -4.76
CA VAL A 339 -18.29 -0.22 -4.66
C VAL A 339 -17.97 -0.48 -3.20
N VAL A 340 -18.41 -1.62 -2.68
CA VAL A 340 -18.16 -2.02 -1.28
C VAL A 340 -17.34 -3.30 -1.24
N LYS A 341 -16.21 -3.27 -0.53
CA LYS A 341 -15.37 -4.42 -0.22
C LYS A 341 -15.59 -4.81 1.24
N ILE A 342 -15.84 -6.10 1.51
CA ILE A 342 -15.92 -6.65 2.87
C ILE A 342 -14.87 -7.76 3.02
N PRO A 343 -14.02 -7.72 4.09
CA PRO A 343 -13.06 -8.76 4.36
C PRO A 343 -13.73 -10.04 4.86
N ARG A 344 -13.16 -11.19 4.51
CA ARG A 344 -13.53 -12.45 5.13
C ARG A 344 -12.64 -12.71 6.34
N LEU A 345 -13.25 -12.64 7.51
CA LEU A 345 -12.60 -12.90 8.79
C LEU A 345 -12.85 -14.36 9.20
N PRO A 346 -11.84 -15.22 9.31
CA PRO A 346 -12.01 -16.67 9.49
C PRO A 346 -12.16 -17.07 10.96
N PHE A 347 -12.89 -16.28 11.77
CA PHE A 347 -13.12 -16.54 13.20
C PHE A 347 -13.97 -17.79 13.46
N ASP A 348 -14.69 -18.25 12.45
CA ASP A 348 -15.40 -19.52 12.45
C ASP A 348 -14.45 -20.72 12.47
N LYS A 349 -13.27 -20.58 11.84
CA LYS A 349 -12.23 -21.62 11.78
C LYS A 349 -11.23 -21.53 12.92
N PHE A 350 -10.92 -20.32 13.40
CA PHE A 350 -9.95 -20.05 14.45
C PHE A 350 -10.65 -19.60 15.74
N ILE A 351 -11.27 -20.55 16.43
CA ILE A 351 -12.12 -20.30 17.61
C ILE A 351 -11.35 -19.62 18.76
N SER A 352 -10.04 -19.90 18.90
CA SER A 352 -9.18 -19.29 19.94
C SER A 352 -8.64 -17.90 19.56
N ALA A 353 -8.87 -17.43 18.34
CA ALA A 353 -8.39 -16.13 17.93
C ALA A 353 -9.19 -14.99 18.58
N LYS A 354 -8.49 -13.94 19.01
CA LYS A 354 -9.13 -12.71 19.49
C LYS A 354 -9.92 -12.07 18.33
N ARG A 355 -11.22 -11.85 18.55
CA ARG A 355 -12.13 -11.27 17.52
C ARG A 355 -12.02 -9.76 17.37
N THR A 356 -11.22 -9.09 18.20
CA THR A 356 -10.98 -7.65 18.11
C THR A 356 -10.07 -7.35 16.93
N LEU A 357 -10.46 -6.44 16.04
CA LEU A 357 -9.63 -5.94 14.96
C LEU A 357 -8.54 -5.00 15.53
N THR A 358 -7.35 -5.08 14.94
CA THR A 358 -6.18 -4.31 15.36
C THR A 358 -5.35 -3.96 14.12
N THR A 359 -4.16 -3.41 14.31
CA THR A 359 -3.19 -3.15 13.23
C THR A 359 -2.61 -4.43 12.60
N GLN A 360 -2.89 -5.61 13.16
CA GLN A 360 -2.50 -6.89 12.56
C GLN A 360 -3.63 -7.44 11.70
N MET A 361 -3.33 -7.73 10.44
CA MET A 361 -4.29 -8.30 9.49
C MET A 361 -4.73 -9.70 9.92
N LYS A 362 -6.04 -9.95 9.92
CA LYS A 362 -6.69 -11.23 10.26
C LYS A 362 -7.51 -11.81 9.11
N ALA A 363 -7.87 -10.98 8.14
CA ALA A 363 -8.64 -11.40 6.99
C ALA A 363 -7.86 -12.39 6.11
N THR A 364 -8.56 -13.40 5.59
CA THR A 364 -8.01 -14.43 4.68
C THR A 364 -8.53 -14.29 3.26
N GLY A 365 -9.47 -13.41 3.03
CA GLY A 365 -10.08 -13.15 1.74
C GLY A 365 -10.99 -11.94 1.82
N GLU A 366 -11.65 -11.63 0.74
CA GLU A 366 -12.55 -10.48 0.64
C GLU A 366 -13.58 -10.71 -0.46
N VAL A 367 -14.71 -10.04 -0.36
CA VAL A 367 -15.73 -9.94 -1.39
C VAL A 367 -15.87 -8.48 -1.81
N MET A 368 -16.34 -8.26 -3.03
CA MET A 368 -16.62 -6.93 -3.56
C MET A 368 -17.99 -6.92 -4.22
N SER A 369 -18.75 -5.86 -4.00
CA SER A 369 -20.03 -5.61 -4.65
C SER A 369 -20.06 -4.24 -5.32
N ILE A 370 -20.92 -4.08 -6.30
CA ILE A 370 -21.22 -2.81 -6.98
C ILE A 370 -22.72 -2.57 -6.88
N SER A 371 -23.10 -1.35 -6.52
CA SER A 371 -24.51 -0.93 -6.38
C SER A 371 -24.64 0.56 -6.61
N ASP A 372 -25.88 1.05 -6.75
CA ASP A 372 -26.19 2.47 -6.92
C ASP A 372 -26.01 3.28 -5.63
N ASN A 373 -25.93 2.61 -4.47
CA ASN A 373 -25.73 3.22 -3.16
C ASN A 373 -24.98 2.28 -2.21
N PHE A 374 -24.47 2.84 -1.10
CA PHE A 374 -23.66 2.12 -0.12
C PHE A 374 -24.43 0.97 0.54
N GLU A 375 -25.67 1.22 1.01
CA GLU A 375 -26.48 0.21 1.73
C GLU A 375 -26.75 -1.02 0.85
N GLY A 376 -27.13 -0.79 -0.41
CA GLY A 376 -27.33 -1.85 -1.39
C GLY A 376 -26.05 -2.63 -1.67
N GLY A 377 -24.92 -1.93 -1.79
CA GLY A 377 -23.60 -2.50 -1.94
C GLY A 377 -23.20 -3.36 -0.74
N LEU A 378 -23.35 -2.83 0.47
CA LEU A 378 -23.04 -3.53 1.73
C LEU A 378 -23.85 -4.83 1.86
N MET A 379 -25.18 -4.75 1.68
CA MET A 379 -26.07 -5.92 1.77
C MET A 379 -25.75 -6.97 0.69
N LYS A 380 -25.37 -6.55 -0.51
CA LYS A 380 -24.96 -7.44 -1.59
C LYS A 380 -23.63 -8.14 -1.27
N ALA A 381 -22.66 -7.41 -0.70
CA ALA A 381 -21.39 -7.96 -0.27
C ALA A 381 -21.55 -8.96 0.88
N ILE A 382 -22.39 -8.65 1.89
CA ILE A 382 -22.68 -9.55 3.02
C ILE A 382 -23.24 -10.88 2.49
N ARG A 383 -24.19 -10.86 1.56
CA ARG A 383 -24.72 -12.09 0.96
C ARG A 383 -23.66 -12.92 0.24
N SER A 384 -22.61 -12.25 -0.30
CA SER A 384 -21.51 -12.92 -1.02
C SER A 384 -20.46 -13.55 -0.11
N LEU A 385 -20.45 -13.20 1.19
CA LEU A 385 -19.51 -13.77 2.17
C LEU A 385 -19.81 -15.25 2.52
N GLU A 386 -20.99 -15.75 2.22
CA GLU A 386 -21.44 -17.13 2.52
C GLU A 386 -21.30 -17.48 4.02
N GLN A 387 -21.56 -16.52 4.91
CA GLN A 387 -21.49 -16.70 6.37
C GLN A 387 -22.86 -16.92 7.02
N HIS A 388 -23.90 -17.20 6.22
CA HIS A 388 -25.27 -17.46 6.70
C HIS A 388 -25.84 -16.32 7.60
N VAL A 389 -25.56 -15.07 7.24
CA VAL A 389 -26.06 -13.85 7.93
C VAL A 389 -27.32 -13.35 7.24
#